data_db20cef0e860c0b261cb614f04a5bd95
#
_entry.id   db20cef0e860c0b261cb614f04a5bd95
#
_cell.length_a   1.000
_cell.length_b   1.000
_cell.length_c   1.000
_cell.angle_alpha   90.00
_cell.angle_beta   90.00
_cell.angle_gamma   90.00
#
_symmetry.space_group_name_H-M   'P 1'
#
loop_
_entity.id
_entity.type
_entity.pdbx_description
1 polymer ?
#
loop_
_entity_poly.entity_id
_entity_poly.type
_entity_poly.pdbx_seq_one_letter_code
_entity_poly.pdbx_strand_id
1 'polypeptide(L)'
;MSEFETLTLKCQDGYQLSARFYPATDAECKKSPILICPATGITKQFYHSFSCWLQAQSYAVLVFDFRGIGESLKGPVKHSKASIVQWGQLDIPAAIDALLAKTQTEKVILLGHSAGGQLLGIVPNYAKVEKVVAIAGSTGHVKGLKGRTRLLAPVMFNIIFPLARITKGYGPTQAIGMGENLPKDVAREWAEFCSKPGYIINAIGKKIAPAHDYHAQITCPITSIWASDDEIATQANVKDLLRLYPKAATEMIELKPQEYGHKGIGHMLMFKKSHQNLWPVIEQQ
;
A
#
# COMPACT_ATOMS: atom_id res chain seq x y z
N MET A 1 -1.84 -10.31 -25.43
CA MET A 1 -2.37 -10.43 -24.06
C MET A 1 -1.18 -10.40 -23.13
N SER A 2 -1.15 -9.53 -22.12
CA SER A 2 -0.06 -9.53 -21.14
C SER A 2 -0.17 -10.81 -20.31
N GLU A 3 0.77 -11.71 -20.46
CA GLU A 3 0.85 -12.91 -19.65
C GLU A 3 1.40 -12.58 -18.28
N PHE A 4 0.70 -12.96 -17.23
CA PHE A 4 1.20 -12.97 -15.86
C PHE A 4 1.18 -14.40 -15.34
N GLU A 5 2.08 -14.68 -14.40
CA GLU A 5 2.09 -15.94 -13.66
C GLU A 5 1.38 -15.72 -12.32
N THR A 6 0.49 -16.64 -11.95
CA THR A 6 -0.07 -16.67 -10.59
C THR A 6 0.93 -17.35 -9.65
N LEU A 7 1.26 -16.68 -8.56
CA LEU A 7 2.21 -17.19 -7.56
C LEU A 7 1.54 -17.30 -6.19
N THR A 8 2.03 -18.26 -5.41
CA THR A 8 1.76 -18.38 -3.97
C THR A 8 3.03 -17.99 -3.21
N LEU A 9 2.97 -16.91 -2.44
CA LEU A 9 4.09 -16.45 -1.62
C LEU A 9 3.94 -17.04 -0.21
N LYS A 10 5.00 -17.60 0.33
CA LYS A 10 5.01 -18.15 1.69
C LYS A 10 5.67 -17.16 2.64
N CYS A 11 4.91 -16.63 3.60
CA CYS A 11 5.41 -15.79 4.67
C CYS A 11 6.19 -16.61 5.72
N GLN A 12 6.98 -15.90 6.53
CA GLN A 12 7.80 -16.52 7.59
C GLN A 12 6.97 -17.34 8.60
N ASP A 13 5.74 -16.90 8.89
CA ASP A 13 4.79 -17.59 9.76
C ASP A 13 4.01 -18.73 9.08
N GLY A 14 4.35 -19.05 7.82
CA GLY A 14 3.71 -20.09 7.02
C GLY A 14 2.43 -19.63 6.31
N TYR A 15 1.96 -18.39 6.50
CA TYR A 15 0.81 -17.86 5.77
C TYR A 15 1.12 -17.78 4.27
N GLN A 16 0.12 -18.06 3.44
CA GLN A 16 0.25 -18.06 1.99
C GLN A 16 -0.53 -16.90 1.39
N LEU A 17 0.17 -16.06 0.61
CA LEU A 17 -0.40 -14.95 -0.13
C LEU A 17 -0.57 -15.31 -1.60
N SER A 18 -1.63 -14.81 -2.22
CA SER A 18 -1.83 -14.87 -3.67
C SER A 18 -1.20 -13.66 -4.33
N ALA A 19 -0.42 -13.89 -5.39
CA ALA A 19 0.27 -12.85 -6.14
C ALA A 19 0.17 -13.08 -7.65
N ARG A 20 0.44 -12.02 -8.43
CA ARG A 20 0.65 -12.05 -9.87
C ARG A 20 2.04 -11.51 -10.18
N PHE A 21 2.79 -12.26 -10.94
CA PHE A 21 4.08 -11.83 -11.47
C PHE A 21 3.95 -11.57 -12.97
N TYR A 22 4.37 -10.41 -13.39
CA TYR A 22 4.44 -9.97 -14.77
C TYR A 22 5.93 -9.93 -15.16
N PRO A 23 6.43 -10.88 -15.95
CA PRO A 23 7.84 -10.89 -16.37
C PRO A 23 8.13 -9.69 -17.26
N ALA A 24 9.36 -9.16 -17.21
CA ALA A 24 9.81 -8.14 -18.14
C ALA A 24 9.69 -8.63 -19.60
N THR A 25 9.30 -7.76 -20.51
CA THR A 25 9.22 -8.09 -21.95
C THR A 25 10.59 -8.26 -22.58
N ASP A 26 11.60 -7.58 -22.05
CA ASP A 26 13.00 -7.72 -22.42
C ASP A 26 13.78 -8.33 -21.26
N ALA A 27 14.21 -9.58 -21.42
CA ALA A 27 14.94 -10.32 -20.40
C ALA A 27 16.37 -9.76 -20.16
N GLU A 28 16.93 -9.00 -21.10
CA GLU A 28 18.23 -8.35 -20.96
C GLU A 28 18.15 -6.96 -20.30
N CYS A 29 16.94 -6.45 -20.10
CA CYS A 29 16.72 -5.18 -19.44
C CYS A 29 17.07 -5.29 -17.95
N LYS A 30 18.08 -4.52 -17.52
CA LYS A 30 18.58 -4.52 -16.13
C LYS A 30 17.83 -3.55 -15.22
N LYS A 31 16.57 -3.21 -15.52
CA LYS A 31 15.75 -2.39 -14.61
C LYS A 31 15.45 -3.14 -13.32
N SER A 32 15.53 -2.44 -12.19
CA SER A 32 15.11 -3.01 -10.91
C SER A 32 13.64 -3.40 -10.95
N PRO A 33 13.27 -4.59 -10.46
CA PRO A 33 11.89 -5.04 -10.49
C PRO A 33 11.02 -4.23 -9.54
N ILE A 34 9.73 -4.10 -9.88
CA ILE A 34 8.76 -3.31 -9.14
C ILE A 34 7.86 -4.23 -8.30
N LEU A 35 7.85 -3.99 -6.99
CA LEU A 35 6.87 -4.57 -6.09
C LEU A 35 5.73 -3.57 -5.86
N ILE A 36 4.50 -3.92 -6.29
CA ILE A 36 3.31 -3.13 -5.99
C ILE A 36 2.69 -3.62 -4.67
N CYS A 37 2.71 -2.75 -3.66
CA CYS A 37 2.06 -2.97 -2.37
C CYS A 37 0.69 -2.29 -2.37
N PRO A 38 -0.43 -3.05 -2.24
CA PRO A 38 -1.78 -2.52 -2.38
C PRO A 38 -2.23 -1.56 -1.27
N ALA A 39 -3.30 -0.81 -1.54
CA ALA A 39 -4.03 -0.05 -0.54
C ALA A 39 -4.89 -0.96 0.36
N THR A 40 -5.34 -0.42 1.50
CA THR A 40 -6.21 -1.12 2.45
C THR A 40 -7.48 -1.64 1.77
N GLY A 41 -7.67 -2.96 1.80
CA GLY A 41 -8.86 -3.60 1.23
C GLY A 41 -8.89 -3.66 -0.30
N ILE A 42 -7.83 -3.28 -0.99
CA ILE A 42 -7.76 -3.31 -2.45
C ILE A 42 -7.01 -4.55 -2.91
N THR A 43 -7.60 -5.27 -3.86
CA THR A 43 -7.04 -6.52 -4.38
C THR A 43 -6.04 -6.26 -5.52
N LYS A 44 -5.13 -7.20 -5.75
CA LYS A 44 -4.14 -7.17 -6.83
C LYS A 44 -4.73 -6.97 -8.22
N GLN A 45 -5.99 -7.40 -8.44
CA GLN A 45 -6.70 -7.22 -9.71
C GLN A 45 -6.85 -5.75 -10.09
N PHE A 46 -7.00 -4.86 -9.10
CA PHE A 46 -7.14 -3.43 -9.33
C PHE A 46 -5.93 -2.84 -10.07
N TYR A 47 -4.73 -3.38 -9.84
CA TYR A 47 -3.49 -2.88 -10.41
C TYR A 47 -3.12 -3.55 -11.74
N HIS A 48 -3.94 -4.46 -12.26
CA HIS A 48 -3.63 -5.24 -13.46
C HIS A 48 -3.24 -4.38 -14.67
N SER A 49 -4.05 -3.37 -15.04
CA SER A 49 -3.76 -2.54 -16.20
C SER A 49 -2.45 -1.75 -16.06
N PHE A 50 -2.16 -1.26 -14.86
CA PHE A 50 -0.92 -0.55 -14.56
C PHE A 50 0.29 -1.50 -14.59
N SER A 51 0.15 -2.71 -14.03
CA SER A 51 1.19 -3.74 -14.08
C SER A 51 1.52 -4.15 -15.52
N CYS A 52 0.49 -4.29 -16.38
CA CYS A 52 0.69 -4.57 -17.81
C CYS A 52 1.42 -3.45 -18.54
N TRP A 53 1.11 -2.20 -18.18
CA TRP A 53 1.79 -1.05 -18.76
C TRP A 53 3.26 -1.01 -18.30
N LEU A 54 3.57 -1.23 -17.03
CA LEU A 54 4.95 -1.34 -16.54
C LEU A 54 5.71 -2.49 -17.19
N GLN A 55 5.05 -3.64 -17.37
CA GLN A 55 5.61 -4.78 -18.11
C GLN A 55 6.01 -4.37 -19.54
N ALA A 56 5.15 -3.60 -20.24
CA ALA A 56 5.45 -3.10 -21.58
C ALA A 56 6.61 -2.09 -21.57
N GLN A 57 6.94 -1.47 -20.43
CA GLN A 57 8.16 -0.66 -20.23
C GLN A 57 9.35 -1.51 -19.79
N SER A 58 9.28 -2.84 -19.94
CA SER A 58 10.32 -3.81 -19.58
C SER A 58 10.64 -3.89 -18.08
N TYR A 59 9.68 -3.59 -17.19
CA TYR A 59 9.81 -3.91 -15.79
C TYR A 59 9.27 -5.30 -15.49
N ALA A 60 9.97 -6.07 -14.68
CA ALA A 60 9.39 -7.19 -13.97
C ALA A 60 8.54 -6.64 -12.81
N VAL A 61 7.28 -7.06 -12.68
CA VAL A 61 6.35 -6.53 -11.69
C VAL A 61 5.73 -7.65 -10.88
N LEU A 62 5.67 -7.50 -9.56
CA LEU A 62 4.92 -8.36 -8.68
C LEU A 62 3.88 -7.53 -7.92
N VAL A 63 2.64 -8.00 -7.91
CA VAL A 63 1.56 -7.46 -7.09
C VAL A 63 0.87 -8.61 -6.36
N PHE A 64 0.47 -8.39 -5.11
CA PHE A 64 -0.11 -9.44 -4.26
C PHE A 64 -1.33 -8.94 -3.49
N ASP A 65 -2.09 -9.86 -2.92
CA ASP A 65 -3.12 -9.51 -1.93
C ASP A 65 -2.52 -9.64 -0.53
N PHE A 66 -2.68 -8.64 0.31
CA PHE A 66 -2.35 -8.75 1.73
C PHE A 66 -3.15 -9.87 2.39
N ARG A 67 -2.61 -10.50 3.45
CA ARG A 67 -3.34 -11.48 4.24
C ARG A 67 -4.68 -10.94 4.68
N GLY A 68 -5.71 -11.75 4.57
CA GLY A 68 -7.08 -11.36 4.92
C GLY A 68 -7.83 -10.55 3.86
N ILE A 69 -7.22 -10.31 2.68
CA ILE A 69 -7.81 -9.59 1.55
C ILE A 69 -7.80 -10.48 0.31
N GLY A 70 -8.80 -10.34 -0.54
CA GLY A 70 -8.90 -10.99 -1.86
C GLY A 70 -8.64 -12.50 -1.79
N GLU A 71 -7.81 -13.01 -2.69
CA GLU A 71 -7.45 -14.43 -2.76
C GLU A 71 -6.46 -14.87 -1.65
N SER A 72 -5.87 -13.93 -0.90
CA SER A 72 -5.08 -14.23 0.31
C SER A 72 -5.94 -14.41 1.56
N LEU A 73 -7.25 -14.16 1.49
CA LEU A 73 -8.18 -14.45 2.57
C LEU A 73 -8.45 -15.95 2.67
N LYS A 74 -8.22 -16.54 3.84
CA LYS A 74 -8.48 -17.95 4.12
C LYS A 74 -9.81 -18.10 4.87
N GLY A 75 -10.87 -18.53 4.16
CA GLY A 75 -12.20 -18.70 4.71
C GLY A 75 -12.94 -17.37 4.97
N PRO A 76 -14.00 -17.37 5.79
CA PRO A 76 -14.80 -16.17 6.06
C PRO A 76 -14.00 -15.06 6.76
N VAL A 77 -14.16 -13.79 6.30
CA VAL A 77 -13.42 -12.62 6.82
C VAL A 77 -13.55 -12.45 8.34
N LYS A 78 -14.69 -12.80 8.93
CA LYS A 78 -14.95 -12.73 10.38
C LYS A 78 -14.04 -13.62 11.22
N HIS A 79 -13.43 -14.64 10.61
CA HIS A 79 -12.49 -15.55 11.27
C HIS A 79 -11.02 -15.18 11.00
N SER A 80 -10.77 -14.23 10.11
CA SER A 80 -9.41 -13.76 9.84
C SER A 80 -8.82 -13.03 11.04
N LYS A 81 -7.55 -13.36 11.36
CA LYS A 81 -6.74 -12.71 12.39
C LYS A 81 -5.68 -11.80 11.78
N ALA A 82 -5.84 -11.44 10.52
CA ALA A 82 -4.91 -10.54 9.84
C ALA A 82 -4.88 -9.16 10.50
N SER A 83 -3.71 -8.53 10.49
CA SER A 83 -3.47 -7.19 11.02
C SER A 83 -2.61 -6.37 10.06
N ILE A 84 -2.67 -5.04 10.14
CA ILE A 84 -1.82 -4.13 9.33
C ILE A 84 -0.35 -4.30 9.72
N VAL A 85 -0.06 -4.57 10.97
CA VAL A 85 1.31 -4.83 11.43
C VAL A 85 1.88 -6.06 10.73
N GLN A 86 1.10 -7.14 10.59
CA GLN A 86 1.54 -8.33 9.85
C GLN A 86 1.74 -8.05 8.35
N TRP A 87 1.00 -7.12 7.75
CA TRP A 87 1.24 -6.69 6.37
C TRP A 87 2.65 -6.16 6.17
N GLY A 88 3.10 -5.26 7.08
CA GLY A 88 4.46 -4.71 7.01
C GLY A 88 5.55 -5.69 7.44
N GLN A 89 5.31 -6.50 8.46
CA GLN A 89 6.36 -7.36 9.04
C GLN A 89 6.53 -8.71 8.37
N LEU A 90 5.47 -9.23 7.73
CA LEU A 90 5.45 -10.59 7.22
C LEU A 90 5.12 -10.66 5.73
N ASP A 91 4.12 -9.87 5.25
CA ASP A 91 3.64 -9.98 3.88
C ASP A 91 4.56 -9.25 2.89
N ILE A 92 4.88 -7.98 3.17
CA ILE A 92 5.80 -7.21 2.31
C ILE A 92 7.18 -7.88 2.23
N PRO A 93 7.81 -8.34 3.33
CA PRO A 93 9.07 -9.06 3.25
C PRO A 93 9.02 -10.31 2.38
N ALA A 94 7.96 -11.11 2.51
CA ALA A 94 7.78 -12.30 1.69
C ALA A 94 7.64 -11.96 0.19
N ALA A 95 6.94 -10.86 -0.13
CA ALA A 95 6.79 -10.39 -1.50
C ALA A 95 8.11 -9.84 -2.09
N ILE A 96 8.90 -9.10 -1.30
CA ILE A 96 10.25 -8.64 -1.68
C ILE A 96 11.13 -9.86 -2.01
N ASP A 97 11.22 -10.81 -1.08
CA ASP A 97 12.10 -11.98 -1.24
C ASP A 97 11.69 -12.84 -2.44
N ALA A 98 10.39 -13.04 -2.66
CA ALA A 98 9.89 -13.78 -3.81
C ALA A 98 10.20 -13.09 -5.14
N LEU A 99 10.05 -11.75 -5.21
CA LEU A 99 10.36 -11.00 -6.42
C LEU A 99 11.85 -11.06 -6.74
N LEU A 100 12.72 -10.85 -5.75
CA LEU A 100 14.18 -10.96 -5.93
C LEU A 100 14.61 -12.35 -6.38
N ALA A 101 14.05 -13.40 -5.78
CA ALA A 101 14.32 -14.77 -6.18
C ALA A 101 13.87 -15.05 -7.63
N LYS A 102 12.71 -14.50 -8.04
CA LYS A 102 12.15 -14.68 -9.38
C LYS A 102 12.94 -13.94 -10.45
N THR A 103 13.49 -12.78 -10.13
CA THR A 103 14.23 -11.92 -11.07
C THR A 103 15.75 -12.05 -10.95
N GLN A 104 16.25 -12.75 -9.93
CA GLN A 104 17.68 -12.88 -9.63
C GLN A 104 18.37 -11.51 -9.47
N THR A 105 17.65 -10.55 -8.88
CA THR A 105 18.16 -9.20 -8.56
C THR A 105 18.36 -9.05 -7.05
N GLU A 106 19.09 -8.02 -6.62
CA GLU A 106 19.41 -7.77 -5.20
C GLU A 106 18.46 -6.76 -4.56
N LYS A 107 17.83 -5.90 -5.37
CA LYS A 107 16.97 -4.83 -4.89
C LYS A 107 15.68 -4.71 -5.70
N VAL A 108 14.66 -4.14 -5.07
CA VAL A 108 13.35 -3.85 -5.67
C VAL A 108 13.04 -2.36 -5.56
N ILE A 109 12.27 -1.84 -6.51
CA ILE A 109 11.52 -0.60 -6.35
C ILE A 109 10.22 -0.93 -5.64
N LEU A 110 9.95 -0.33 -4.46
CA LEU A 110 8.68 -0.49 -3.77
C LEU A 110 7.72 0.61 -4.23
N LEU A 111 6.69 0.22 -4.97
CA LEU A 111 5.60 1.10 -5.37
C LEU A 111 4.41 0.83 -4.46
N GLY A 112 4.19 1.71 -3.48
CA GLY A 112 3.16 1.51 -2.48
C GLY A 112 1.96 2.42 -2.71
N HIS A 113 0.75 1.84 -2.79
CA HIS A 113 -0.49 2.60 -2.83
C HIS A 113 -1.06 2.74 -1.42
N SER A 114 -1.28 3.98 -0.97
CA SER A 114 -1.88 4.26 0.35
C SER A 114 -1.19 3.45 1.45
N ALA A 115 -1.89 2.49 2.10
CA ALA A 115 -1.32 1.61 3.13
C ALA A 115 0.00 0.94 2.68
N GLY A 116 0.09 0.47 1.43
CA GLY A 116 1.29 -0.15 0.89
C GLY A 116 2.52 0.78 0.88
N GLY A 117 2.31 2.10 0.80
CA GLY A 117 3.36 3.11 0.89
C GLY A 117 3.67 3.60 2.31
N GLN A 118 2.95 3.11 3.33
CA GLN A 118 3.04 3.59 4.72
C GLN A 118 3.83 2.65 5.63
N LEU A 119 4.12 1.42 5.19
CA LEU A 119 4.56 0.33 6.08
C LEU A 119 6.06 0.05 6.05
N LEU A 120 6.84 0.69 5.16
CA LEU A 120 8.27 0.39 5.01
C LEU A 120 9.03 0.46 6.34
N GLY A 121 8.67 1.40 7.23
CA GLY A 121 9.35 1.59 8.51
C GLY A 121 9.29 0.39 9.46
N ILE A 122 8.48 -0.62 9.17
CA ILE A 122 8.40 -1.87 9.96
C ILE A 122 8.74 -3.12 9.14
N VAL A 123 9.28 -2.96 7.93
CA VAL A 123 9.67 -4.05 7.02
C VAL A 123 11.09 -4.53 7.36
N PRO A 124 11.30 -5.77 7.84
CA PRO A 124 12.61 -6.24 8.30
C PRO A 124 13.70 -6.24 7.23
N ASN A 125 13.35 -6.56 5.99
CA ASN A 125 14.28 -6.61 4.86
C ASN A 125 14.27 -5.31 4.03
N TYR A 126 13.96 -4.15 4.65
CA TYR A 126 13.95 -2.82 4.01
C TYR A 126 15.23 -2.49 3.24
N ALA A 127 16.38 -3.03 3.66
CA ALA A 127 17.66 -2.83 2.97
C ALA A 127 17.67 -3.35 1.52
N LYS A 128 16.73 -4.25 1.16
CA LYS A 128 16.52 -4.75 -0.20
C LYS A 128 15.66 -3.79 -1.06
N VAL A 129 15.17 -2.70 -0.50
CA VAL A 129 14.45 -1.66 -1.23
C VAL A 129 15.43 -0.61 -1.74
N GLU A 130 15.45 -0.40 -3.06
CA GLU A 130 16.29 0.59 -3.71
C GLU A 130 15.72 2.01 -3.56
N LYS A 131 14.43 2.15 -3.85
CA LYS A 131 13.66 3.38 -3.68
C LYS A 131 12.19 3.08 -3.43
N VAL A 132 11.48 4.05 -2.90
CA VAL A 132 10.04 3.99 -2.66
C VAL A 132 9.30 5.04 -3.48
N VAL A 133 8.26 4.62 -4.18
CA VAL A 133 7.28 5.52 -4.80
C VAL A 133 5.95 5.32 -4.08
N ALA A 134 5.62 6.23 -3.17
CA ALA A 134 4.41 6.17 -2.35
C ALA A 134 3.28 6.94 -3.05
N ILE A 135 2.38 6.23 -3.72
CA ILE A 135 1.24 6.79 -4.44
C ILE A 135 0.07 6.93 -3.48
N ALA A 136 -0.43 8.16 -3.29
CA ALA A 136 -1.41 8.50 -2.27
C ALA A 136 -1.02 7.98 -0.86
N GLY A 137 0.29 7.75 -0.64
CA GLY A 137 0.87 7.35 0.64
C GLY A 137 0.87 8.52 1.61
N SER A 138 0.23 8.34 2.77
CA SER A 138 0.11 9.38 3.78
C SER A 138 -0.23 8.77 5.14
N THR A 139 -0.13 9.51 6.24
CA THR A 139 -0.55 8.94 7.54
C THR A 139 -2.06 8.78 7.69
N GLY A 140 -2.86 9.39 6.81
CA GLY A 140 -4.32 9.35 6.90
C GLY A 140 -4.86 9.92 8.23
N HIS A 141 -4.05 10.73 8.94
CA HIS A 141 -4.43 11.28 10.24
C HIS A 141 -5.72 12.09 10.12
N VAL A 142 -6.71 11.77 10.97
CA VAL A 142 -8.08 12.30 10.87
C VAL A 142 -8.15 13.84 10.88
N LYS A 143 -7.27 14.53 11.58
CA LYS A 143 -7.23 16.01 11.59
C LYS A 143 -6.68 16.59 10.28
N GLY A 144 -5.91 15.83 9.51
CA GLY A 144 -5.36 16.23 8.23
C GLY A 144 -6.27 15.91 7.04
N LEU A 145 -7.38 15.19 7.24
CA LEU A 145 -8.34 14.87 6.17
C LEU A 145 -9.07 16.13 5.67
N LYS A 146 -9.57 16.06 4.43
CA LYS A 146 -10.35 17.13 3.78
C LYS A 146 -11.73 16.65 3.38
N GLY A 147 -12.55 17.56 2.89
CA GLY A 147 -13.84 17.31 2.27
C GLY A 147 -14.78 16.44 3.09
N ARG A 148 -15.49 15.54 2.40
CA ARG A 148 -16.45 14.60 3.01
C ARG A 148 -15.77 13.58 3.90
N THR A 149 -14.57 13.13 3.54
CA THR A 149 -13.81 12.14 4.31
C THR A 149 -13.48 12.65 5.71
N ARG A 150 -13.19 13.94 5.88
CA ARG A 150 -12.99 14.54 7.20
C ARG A 150 -14.20 14.39 8.14
N LEU A 151 -15.41 14.43 7.59
CA LEU A 151 -16.66 14.30 8.38
C LEU A 151 -17.01 12.82 8.62
N LEU A 152 -16.78 11.95 7.63
CA LEU A 152 -17.20 10.56 7.69
C LEU A 152 -16.21 9.65 8.41
N ALA A 153 -14.91 9.91 8.31
CA ALA A 153 -13.90 9.05 8.92
C ALA A 153 -14.03 8.91 10.45
N PRO A 154 -14.30 9.97 11.23
CA PRO A 154 -14.55 9.82 12.68
C PRO A 154 -15.77 8.93 12.99
N VAL A 155 -16.84 9.02 12.22
CA VAL A 155 -18.03 8.17 12.37
C VAL A 155 -17.69 6.72 12.04
N MET A 156 -16.97 6.51 10.93
CA MET A 156 -16.52 5.17 10.54
C MET A 156 -15.62 4.54 11.60
N PHE A 157 -14.62 5.26 12.06
CA PHE A 157 -13.61 4.73 12.99
C PHE A 157 -14.12 4.56 14.42
N ASN A 158 -14.97 5.47 14.91
CA ASN A 158 -15.39 5.47 16.32
C ASN A 158 -16.76 4.83 16.55
N ILE A 159 -17.58 4.66 15.51
CA ILE A 159 -18.94 4.10 15.64
C ILE A 159 -19.10 2.85 14.78
N ILE A 160 -18.93 2.96 13.46
CA ILE A 160 -19.25 1.87 12.53
C ILE A 160 -18.30 0.67 12.75
N PHE A 161 -17.00 0.87 12.76
CA PHE A 161 -16.06 -0.22 12.95
C PHE A 161 -16.16 -0.89 14.31
N PRO A 162 -16.21 -0.19 15.46
CA PRO A 162 -16.43 -0.83 16.76
C PRO A 162 -17.69 -1.66 16.80
N LEU A 163 -18.82 -1.11 16.36
CA LEU A 163 -20.11 -1.82 16.37
C LEU A 163 -20.08 -3.05 15.44
N ALA A 164 -19.58 -2.89 14.20
CA ALA A 164 -19.53 -3.99 13.24
C ALA A 164 -18.55 -5.10 13.68
N ARG A 165 -17.46 -4.77 14.37
CA ARG A 165 -16.53 -5.77 14.91
C ARG A 165 -17.20 -6.64 15.98
N ILE A 166 -18.12 -6.09 16.76
CA ILE A 166 -18.87 -6.85 17.77
C ILE A 166 -20.00 -7.65 17.10
N THR A 167 -20.77 -7.04 16.21
CA THR A 167 -21.98 -7.65 15.63
C THR A 167 -21.70 -8.57 14.45
N LYS A 168 -20.73 -8.20 13.57
CA LYS A 168 -20.40 -8.94 12.34
C LYS A 168 -19.05 -9.66 12.41
N GLY A 169 -18.14 -9.24 13.28
CA GLY A 169 -16.79 -9.77 13.41
C GLY A 169 -15.79 -9.24 12.38
N TYR A 170 -16.13 -8.17 11.62
CA TYR A 170 -15.28 -7.56 10.59
C TYR A 170 -15.62 -6.09 10.33
N GLY A 171 -14.78 -5.35 9.61
CA GLY A 171 -15.04 -3.99 9.14
C GLY A 171 -15.77 -4.01 7.79
N PRO A 172 -16.99 -3.48 7.65
CA PRO A 172 -17.85 -3.61 6.47
C PRO A 172 -17.54 -2.55 5.40
N THR A 173 -16.29 -2.44 4.97
CA THR A 173 -15.81 -1.45 3.99
C THR A 173 -16.41 -1.63 2.60
N GLN A 174 -16.72 -2.87 2.20
CA GLN A 174 -17.36 -3.16 0.91
C GLN A 174 -18.74 -2.49 0.78
N ALA A 175 -19.49 -2.43 1.87
CA ALA A 175 -20.83 -1.80 1.88
C ALA A 175 -20.79 -0.28 1.59
N ILE A 176 -19.65 0.36 1.76
CA ILE A 176 -19.44 1.79 1.50
C ILE A 176 -18.51 2.05 0.32
N GLY A 177 -18.24 1.03 -0.50
CA GLY A 177 -17.42 1.15 -1.71
C GLY A 177 -15.93 1.32 -1.47
N MET A 178 -15.43 0.98 -0.27
CA MET A 178 -14.02 1.11 0.10
C MET A 178 -13.27 -0.24 0.02
N GLY A 179 -13.37 -0.93 -1.13
CA GLY A 179 -12.70 -2.22 -1.35
C GLY A 179 -13.37 -3.39 -0.65
N GLU A 180 -12.59 -4.43 -0.33
CA GLU A 180 -13.04 -5.64 0.36
C GLU A 180 -13.36 -5.36 1.84
N ASN A 181 -14.21 -6.23 2.44
CA ASN A 181 -14.42 -6.19 3.88
C ASN A 181 -13.13 -6.50 4.63
N LEU A 182 -12.86 -5.76 5.70
CA LEU A 182 -11.61 -5.85 6.43
C LEU A 182 -11.70 -6.82 7.60
N PRO A 183 -10.69 -7.67 7.84
CA PRO A 183 -10.55 -8.38 9.10
C PRO A 183 -10.70 -7.43 10.29
N LYS A 184 -11.28 -7.93 11.38
CA LYS A 184 -11.59 -7.10 12.56
C LYS A 184 -10.40 -6.34 13.14
N ASP A 185 -9.20 -6.97 13.12
CA ASP A 185 -8.00 -6.34 13.64
C ASP A 185 -7.41 -5.33 12.68
N VAL A 186 -7.49 -5.56 11.35
CA VAL A 186 -7.16 -4.54 10.33
C VAL A 186 -8.03 -3.30 10.49
N ALA A 187 -9.36 -3.45 10.64
CA ALA A 187 -10.27 -2.32 10.83
C ALA A 187 -9.99 -1.55 12.14
N ARG A 188 -9.63 -2.26 13.23
CA ARG A 188 -9.24 -1.66 14.48
C ARG A 188 -7.96 -0.86 14.36
N GLU A 189 -6.91 -1.49 13.81
CA GLU A 189 -5.61 -0.86 13.67
C GLU A 189 -5.65 0.34 12.73
N TRP A 190 -6.40 0.25 11.63
CA TRP A 190 -6.58 1.39 10.74
C TRP A 190 -7.17 2.61 11.47
N ALA A 191 -8.26 2.40 12.22
CA ALA A 191 -8.85 3.47 13.03
C ALA A 191 -7.86 4.02 14.08
N GLU A 192 -7.13 3.13 14.76
CA GLU A 192 -6.16 3.50 15.78
C GLU A 192 -4.98 4.28 15.19
N PHE A 193 -4.40 3.81 14.08
CA PHE A 193 -3.23 4.44 13.46
C PHE A 193 -3.57 5.81 12.86
N CYS A 194 -4.78 5.98 12.30
CA CYS A 194 -5.24 7.27 11.78
C CYS A 194 -5.68 8.26 12.88
N SER A 195 -5.86 7.81 14.12
CA SER A 195 -6.31 8.68 15.22
C SER A 195 -5.26 9.70 15.67
N LYS A 196 -3.99 9.44 15.40
CA LYS A 196 -2.83 10.27 15.78
C LYS A 196 -1.89 10.42 14.60
N PRO A 197 -1.03 11.48 14.58
CA PRO A 197 0.04 11.60 13.59
C PRO A 197 0.98 10.39 13.62
N GLY A 198 1.60 10.08 12.46
CA GLY A 198 2.64 9.06 12.37
C GLY A 198 2.17 7.65 12.04
N TYR A 199 0.86 7.41 11.86
CA TYR A 199 0.29 6.13 11.42
C TYR A 199 0.89 4.92 12.18
N ILE A 200 1.73 4.12 11.50
CA ILE A 200 2.25 2.84 12.03
C ILE A 200 3.13 2.99 13.29
N ILE A 201 3.77 4.14 13.52
CA ILE A 201 4.53 4.36 14.76
C ILE A 201 3.62 4.34 16.00
N ASN A 202 2.32 4.56 15.83
CA ASN A 202 1.35 4.44 16.91
C ASN A 202 1.16 2.98 17.39
N ALA A 203 1.61 2.00 16.60
CA ALA A 203 1.64 0.59 16.99
C ALA A 203 2.93 0.21 17.73
N ILE A 204 4.03 0.93 17.47
CA ILE A 204 5.34 0.61 18.03
C ILE A 204 5.32 0.82 19.55
N GLY A 205 5.87 -0.13 20.30
CA GLY A 205 5.90 -0.09 21.77
C GLY A 205 4.59 -0.48 22.46
N LYS A 206 3.52 -0.75 21.71
CA LYS A 206 2.30 -1.36 22.28
C LYS A 206 2.44 -2.89 22.28
N LYS A 207 1.76 -3.57 23.22
CA LYS A 207 1.74 -5.05 23.31
C LYS A 207 1.26 -5.75 22.03
N ILE A 208 0.68 -5.00 21.10
CA ILE A 208 0.03 -5.50 19.88
C ILE A 208 1.01 -5.61 18.71
N ALA A 209 2.14 -4.91 18.76
CA ALA A 209 3.16 -5.00 17.74
C ALA A 209 4.53 -5.20 18.42
N PRO A 210 5.09 -6.38 18.38
CA PRO A 210 6.51 -6.58 18.63
C PRO A 210 7.28 -6.06 17.40
N ALA A 211 7.01 -4.83 17.00
CA ALA A 211 7.58 -4.28 15.79
C ALA A 211 8.94 -3.70 16.09
N HIS A 212 9.95 -4.17 15.37
CA HIS A 212 11.17 -3.40 15.21
C HIS A 212 10.85 -2.17 14.39
N ASP A 213 11.27 -1.01 14.87
CA ASP A 213 11.14 0.27 14.17
C ASP A 213 12.41 0.52 13.36
N TYR A 214 12.27 0.55 12.03
CA TYR A 214 13.39 0.80 11.12
C TYR A 214 13.36 2.21 10.51
N HIS A 215 12.38 3.06 10.81
CA HIS A 215 12.22 4.38 10.17
C HIS A 215 13.51 5.20 10.19
N ALA A 216 14.20 5.27 11.35
CA ALA A 216 15.45 6.01 11.48
C ALA A 216 16.66 5.36 10.80
N GLN A 217 16.52 4.15 10.28
CA GLN A 217 17.61 3.41 9.61
C GLN A 217 17.47 3.45 8.09
N ILE A 218 16.27 3.76 7.56
CA ILE A 218 15.97 3.78 6.13
C ILE A 218 16.63 4.99 5.49
N THR A 219 17.45 4.74 4.46
CA THR A 219 18.20 5.75 3.72
C THR A 219 17.85 5.79 2.22
N CYS A 220 17.07 4.81 1.73
CA CYS A 220 16.66 4.82 0.33
C CYS A 220 15.76 6.02 0.03
N PRO A 221 15.81 6.60 -1.19
CA PRO A 221 14.95 7.70 -1.58
C PRO A 221 13.46 7.35 -1.48
N ILE A 222 12.63 8.31 -1.07
CA ILE A 222 11.18 8.16 -0.96
C ILE A 222 10.50 9.32 -1.68
N THR A 223 9.86 9.04 -2.81
CA THR A 223 9.02 10.00 -3.53
C THR A 223 7.56 9.74 -3.19
N SER A 224 6.83 10.75 -2.69
CA SER A 224 5.39 10.67 -2.47
C SER A 224 4.64 11.45 -3.53
N ILE A 225 3.74 10.76 -4.25
CA ILE A 225 2.87 11.33 -5.29
C ILE A 225 1.44 11.31 -4.78
N TRP A 226 0.77 12.48 -4.78
CA TRP A 226 -0.63 12.58 -4.40
C TRP A 226 -1.40 13.54 -5.31
N ALA A 227 -2.72 13.41 -5.36
CA ALA A 227 -3.56 14.34 -6.10
C ALA A 227 -4.01 15.51 -5.22
N SER A 228 -4.08 16.73 -5.77
CA SER A 228 -4.52 17.92 -5.03
C SER A 228 -5.96 17.83 -4.51
N ASP A 229 -6.78 16.99 -5.16
CA ASP A 229 -8.17 16.66 -4.81
C ASP A 229 -8.32 15.39 -3.95
N ASP A 230 -7.21 14.79 -3.49
CA ASP A 230 -7.25 13.66 -2.56
C ASP A 230 -7.66 14.15 -1.15
N GLU A 231 -8.75 13.61 -0.63
CA GLU A 231 -9.25 13.96 0.70
C GLU A 231 -8.51 13.24 1.85
N ILE A 232 -7.72 12.20 1.54
CA ILE A 232 -6.98 11.36 2.51
C ILE A 232 -5.49 11.70 2.47
N ALA A 233 -4.86 11.54 1.31
CA ALA A 233 -3.45 11.86 1.11
C ALA A 233 -3.30 13.37 0.84
N THR A 234 -3.66 14.19 1.83
CA THR A 234 -3.47 15.63 1.79
C THR A 234 -2.01 15.98 2.01
N GLN A 235 -1.59 17.17 1.59
CA GLN A 235 -0.23 17.65 1.81
C GLN A 235 0.23 17.50 3.28
N ALA A 236 -0.67 17.78 4.24
CA ALA A 236 -0.38 17.65 5.66
C ALA A 236 -0.08 16.21 6.06
N ASN A 237 -0.90 15.27 5.59
CA ASN A 237 -0.76 13.84 5.90
C ASN A 237 0.43 13.21 5.16
N VAL A 238 0.77 13.69 3.96
CA VAL A 238 1.97 13.28 3.22
C VAL A 238 3.24 13.76 3.95
N LYS A 239 3.29 15.03 4.37
CA LYS A 239 4.40 15.55 5.17
C LYS A 239 4.57 14.78 6.48
N ASP A 240 3.46 14.41 7.13
CA ASP A 240 3.48 13.64 8.37
C ASP A 240 4.06 12.23 8.16
N LEU A 241 3.82 11.59 7.00
CA LEU A 241 4.46 10.33 6.64
C LEU A 241 5.97 10.49 6.41
N LEU A 242 6.36 11.45 5.57
CA LEU A 242 7.77 11.58 5.15
C LEU A 242 8.69 11.98 6.31
N ARG A 243 8.20 12.76 7.30
CA ARG A 243 9.01 13.11 8.50
C ARG A 243 9.44 11.89 9.34
N LEU A 244 8.82 10.72 9.14
CA LEU A 244 9.19 9.50 9.84
C LEU A 244 10.53 8.93 9.37
N TYR A 245 11.02 9.35 8.22
CA TYR A 245 12.23 8.85 7.56
C TYR A 245 13.35 9.91 7.55
N PRO A 246 13.95 10.23 8.71
CA PRO A 246 14.86 11.38 8.85
C PRO A 246 16.17 11.26 8.08
N LYS A 247 16.53 10.04 7.63
CA LYS A 247 17.76 9.78 6.85
C LYS A 247 17.50 9.57 5.37
N ALA A 248 16.26 9.45 4.94
CA ALA A 248 15.93 9.28 3.53
C ALA A 248 15.88 10.63 2.82
N ALA A 249 16.37 10.68 1.57
CA ALA A 249 16.04 11.79 0.67
C ALA A 249 14.54 11.68 0.33
N THR A 250 13.76 12.72 0.63
CA THR A 250 12.31 12.69 0.41
C THR A 250 11.88 13.76 -0.58
N GLU A 251 10.97 13.37 -1.48
CA GLU A 251 10.36 14.25 -2.48
C GLU A 251 8.84 14.17 -2.41
N MET A 252 8.18 15.28 -2.79
CA MET A 252 6.73 15.40 -2.80
C MET A 252 6.26 15.93 -4.16
N ILE A 253 5.43 15.16 -4.86
CA ILE A 253 4.88 15.52 -6.18
C ILE A 253 3.35 15.63 -6.07
N GLU A 254 2.82 16.83 -6.27
CA GLU A 254 1.39 17.09 -6.32
C GLU A 254 0.89 17.02 -7.77
N LEU A 255 -0.10 16.16 -8.01
CA LEU A 255 -0.79 16.08 -9.30
C LEU A 255 -2.10 16.87 -9.24
N LYS A 256 -2.22 17.91 -10.06
CA LYS A 256 -3.46 18.66 -10.18
C LYS A 256 -4.27 18.11 -11.36
N PRO A 257 -5.52 17.65 -11.15
CA PRO A 257 -6.32 17.00 -12.19
C PRO A 257 -6.37 17.79 -13.51
N GLN A 258 -6.50 19.10 -13.43
CA GLN A 258 -6.66 19.98 -14.60
C GLN A 258 -5.41 20.01 -15.48
N GLU A 259 -4.20 19.88 -14.89
CA GLU A 259 -2.92 19.85 -15.63
C GLU A 259 -2.79 18.61 -16.52
N TYR A 260 -3.56 17.55 -16.19
CA TYR A 260 -3.61 16.28 -16.94
C TYR A 260 -4.92 16.06 -17.69
N GLY A 261 -5.79 17.08 -17.77
CA GLY A 261 -7.07 16.99 -18.50
C GLY A 261 -8.15 16.17 -17.79
N HIS A 262 -8.01 15.96 -16.46
CA HIS A 262 -9.00 15.22 -15.68
C HIS A 262 -9.89 16.13 -14.84
N LYS A 263 -11.14 15.68 -14.61
CA LYS A 263 -12.06 16.34 -13.68
C LYS A 263 -11.70 16.06 -12.21
N GLY A 264 -11.06 14.95 -11.94
CA GLY A 264 -10.59 14.52 -10.62
C GLY A 264 -9.66 13.33 -10.76
N ILE A 265 -8.75 13.18 -9.81
CA ILE A 265 -7.82 12.05 -9.65
C ILE A 265 -8.13 11.34 -8.31
N GLY A 266 -8.20 12.10 -7.22
CA GLY A 266 -8.49 11.60 -5.89
C GLY A 266 -7.53 10.50 -5.45
N HIS A 267 -8.00 9.64 -4.52
CA HIS A 267 -7.18 8.62 -3.86
C HIS A 267 -6.90 7.37 -4.72
N MET A 268 -7.76 7.09 -5.71
CA MET A 268 -7.79 5.78 -6.38
C MET A 268 -7.50 5.81 -7.89
N LEU A 269 -7.77 6.93 -8.57
CA LEU A 269 -7.84 6.90 -10.03
C LEU A 269 -6.46 6.86 -10.71
N MET A 270 -5.37 7.16 -10.00
CA MET A 270 -4.00 7.09 -10.55
C MET A 270 -3.64 5.73 -11.15
N PHE A 271 -4.29 4.64 -10.71
CA PHE A 271 -4.05 3.29 -11.26
C PHE A 271 -5.06 2.87 -12.34
N LYS A 272 -6.09 3.68 -12.59
CA LYS A 272 -7.13 3.34 -13.58
C LYS A 272 -6.65 3.65 -14.99
N LYS A 273 -7.05 2.79 -15.96
CA LYS A 273 -6.76 2.99 -17.39
C LYS A 273 -7.25 4.35 -17.92
N SER A 274 -8.32 4.90 -17.35
CA SER A 274 -8.82 6.24 -17.69
C SER A 274 -7.85 7.36 -17.35
N HIS A 275 -6.86 7.11 -16.51
CA HIS A 275 -5.83 8.05 -16.05
C HIS A 275 -4.42 7.59 -16.44
N GLN A 276 -4.30 6.78 -17.49
CA GLN A 276 -3.02 6.21 -17.91
C GLN A 276 -1.97 7.25 -18.32
N ASN A 277 -2.37 8.47 -18.66
CA ASN A 277 -1.46 9.58 -18.93
C ASN A 277 -0.69 10.06 -17.69
N LEU A 278 -1.07 9.62 -16.47
CA LEU A 278 -0.32 9.84 -15.24
C LEU A 278 0.79 8.79 -15.03
N TRP A 279 0.71 7.64 -15.69
CA TRP A 279 1.64 6.53 -15.45
C TRP A 279 3.09 6.84 -15.79
N PRO A 280 3.42 7.59 -16.88
CA PRO A 280 4.80 8.03 -17.12
C PRO A 280 5.38 8.90 -16.00
N VAL A 281 4.55 9.74 -15.34
CA VAL A 281 5.01 10.56 -14.21
C VAL A 281 5.40 9.67 -13.02
N ILE A 282 4.65 8.59 -12.79
CA ILE A 282 4.92 7.63 -11.72
C ILE A 282 6.19 6.81 -12.03
N GLU A 283 6.36 6.38 -13.28
CA GLU A 283 7.47 5.54 -13.73
C GLU A 283 8.82 6.27 -13.67
N GLN A 284 8.84 7.56 -13.93
CA GLN A 284 10.03 8.40 -13.90
C GLN A 284 10.63 8.59 -12.49
N GLN A 285 9.88 8.23 -11.44
CA GLN A 285 10.34 8.32 -10.06
C GLN A 285 11.06 7.04 -9.65
#